data_662d151a1051fcb91475eec9d4096f80
#
_entry.id   662d151a1051fcb91475eec9d4096f80
#
_cell.length_a   1.000
_cell.length_b   1.000
_cell.length_c   1.000
_cell.angle_alpha   90.00
_cell.angle_beta   90.00
_cell.angle_gamma   90.00
#
_symmetry.space_group_name_H-M   'P 1'
#
loop_
_entity.id
_entity.type
_entity.pdbx_description
1 polymer ?
#
loop_
_entity_poly.entity_id
_entity_poly.type
_entity_poly.pdbx_seq_one_letter_code
_entity_poly.pdbx_strand_id
1 'polypeptide(L)'
;MHLFHEDHFTYELPNGWCSEGSGENLLIYDPNGNGAMTISFFSIFDMNKSLDEHISIMAKKFVEKNEISLYGPLILCGSKESKLTLYGTGVTSDKWFIKLWVIARYPRIAFATYQSEKKTSEVKKYDAIISRTNFAT
;
A
#
# COMPACT_ATOMS: atom_id res chain seq x y z
N MET A 1 6.25 -1.84 19.58
CA MET A 1 5.63 -2.25 18.30
C MET A 1 5.14 -3.67 18.39
N HIS A 2 4.05 -3.96 17.73
CA HIS A 2 3.45 -5.29 17.70
C HIS A 2 3.46 -5.82 16.28
N LEU A 3 3.83 -7.10 16.14
CA LEU A 3 3.84 -7.82 14.87
C LEU A 3 2.50 -8.51 14.65
N PHE A 4 1.93 -8.32 13.47
CA PHE A 4 0.66 -8.89 13.07
C PHE A 4 0.79 -9.69 11.79
N HIS A 5 -0.17 -10.58 11.54
CA HIS A 5 -0.26 -11.38 10.32
C HIS A 5 -1.65 -11.28 9.72
N GLU A 6 -1.72 -11.09 8.41
CA GLU A 6 -2.97 -11.13 7.65
C GLU A 6 -2.68 -11.68 6.26
N ASP A 7 -3.34 -12.80 5.89
CA ASP A 7 -3.19 -13.45 4.57
C ASP A 7 -1.73 -13.59 4.10
N HIS A 8 -0.87 -14.20 4.94
CA HIS A 8 0.57 -14.37 4.67
C HIS A 8 1.36 -13.06 4.62
N PHE A 9 0.75 -11.98 5.05
CA PHE A 9 1.37 -10.67 5.10
C PHE A 9 1.68 -10.31 6.54
N THR A 10 2.89 -9.85 6.81
CA THR A 10 3.30 -9.43 8.15
C THR A 10 3.48 -7.93 8.19
N TYR A 11 3.05 -7.32 9.27
CA TYR A 11 3.16 -5.88 9.47
C TYR A 11 3.33 -5.56 10.95
N GLU A 12 3.99 -4.46 11.24
CA GLU A 12 4.23 -3.98 12.60
C GLU A 12 3.54 -2.64 12.79
N LEU A 13 2.86 -2.46 13.91
CA LEU A 13 2.16 -1.22 14.23
C LEU A 13 2.76 -0.56 15.47
N PRO A 14 2.85 0.78 15.48
CA PRO A 14 3.17 1.52 16.70
C PRO A 14 2.13 1.26 17.79
N ASN A 15 2.51 1.48 19.04
CA ASN A 15 1.59 1.32 20.16
C ASN A 15 0.40 2.26 20.01
N GLY A 16 -0.79 1.75 20.31
CA GLY A 16 -2.03 2.52 20.24
C GLY A 16 -2.70 2.55 18.88
N TRP A 17 -2.05 2.00 17.85
CA TRP A 17 -2.65 1.90 16.53
C TRP A 17 -3.59 0.70 16.45
N CYS A 18 -4.57 0.81 15.54
CA CYS A 18 -5.58 -0.21 15.33
C CYS A 18 -5.46 -0.84 13.97
N SER A 19 -5.82 -2.13 13.87
CA SER A 19 -5.97 -2.80 12.59
C SER A 19 -7.20 -3.69 12.61
N GLU A 20 -7.90 -3.76 11.47
CA GLU A 20 -9.07 -4.60 11.29
C GLU A 20 -8.93 -5.35 9.96
N GLY A 21 -8.86 -6.68 10.02
CA GLY A 21 -8.71 -7.52 8.83
C GLY A 21 -9.96 -8.34 8.55
N SER A 22 -10.24 -8.56 7.25
CA SER A 22 -11.35 -9.38 6.77
C SER A 22 -10.89 -10.49 5.83
N GLY A 23 -9.59 -10.79 5.79
CA GLY A 23 -9.01 -11.79 4.89
C GLY A 23 -8.60 -11.23 3.53
N GLU A 24 -9.44 -10.42 2.90
CA GLU A 24 -9.16 -9.78 1.61
C GLU A 24 -8.70 -8.34 1.76
N ASN A 25 -9.08 -7.70 2.85
CA ASN A 25 -8.77 -6.31 3.12
C ASN A 25 -8.29 -6.13 4.54
N LEU A 26 -7.43 -5.15 4.74
CA LEU A 26 -6.90 -4.78 6.04
C LEU A 26 -6.97 -3.27 6.18
N LEU A 27 -7.56 -2.80 7.28
CA LEU A 27 -7.61 -1.39 7.62
C LEU A 27 -6.63 -1.12 8.75
N ILE A 28 -5.79 -0.10 8.59
CA ILE A 28 -4.80 0.32 9.60
C ILE A 28 -4.98 1.81 9.85
N TYR A 29 -5.06 2.19 11.12
CA TYR A 29 -5.18 3.60 11.48
C TYR A 29 -4.72 3.88 12.90
N ASP A 30 -4.36 5.15 13.12
CA ASP A 30 -4.12 5.70 14.45
C ASP A 30 -5.42 6.40 14.87
N PRO A 31 -6.07 5.98 15.98
CA PRO A 31 -7.32 6.64 16.42
C PRO A 31 -7.20 8.14 16.64
N ASN A 32 -6.00 8.63 16.90
CA ASN A 32 -5.73 10.06 17.09
C ASN A 32 -5.15 10.72 15.83
N GLY A 33 -5.15 10.00 14.71
CA GLY A 33 -4.58 10.49 13.46
C GLY A 33 -5.58 11.18 12.55
N ASN A 34 -5.11 11.55 11.37
CA ASN A 34 -5.88 12.31 10.39
C ASN A 34 -6.44 11.47 9.26
N GLY A 35 -5.88 10.31 9.01
CA GLY A 35 -6.27 9.45 7.89
C GLY A 35 -6.22 7.98 8.25
N ALA A 36 -6.39 7.16 7.23
CA ALA A 36 -6.38 5.70 7.40
C ALA A 36 -5.80 5.04 6.16
N MET A 37 -5.23 3.84 6.35
CA MET A 37 -4.68 3.04 5.27
C MET A 37 -5.52 1.78 5.08
N THR A 38 -5.85 1.48 3.85
CA THR A 38 -6.53 0.24 3.47
C THR A 38 -5.58 -0.58 2.60
N ILE A 39 -5.44 -1.87 2.90
CA ILE A 39 -4.61 -2.78 2.12
C ILE A 39 -5.51 -3.88 1.55
N SER A 40 -5.42 -4.12 0.25
CA SER A 40 -6.11 -5.21 -0.43
C SER A 40 -5.08 -6.22 -0.92
N PHE A 41 -5.41 -7.51 -0.85
CA PHE A 41 -4.51 -8.60 -1.18
C PHE A 41 -4.90 -9.29 -2.47
N PHE A 42 -3.91 -9.59 -3.30
CA PHE A 42 -4.09 -10.23 -4.59
C PHE A 42 -3.01 -11.29 -4.82
N SER A 43 -3.29 -12.22 -5.73
CA SER A 43 -2.33 -13.22 -6.18
C SER A 43 -2.17 -13.13 -7.69
N ILE A 44 -0.96 -13.37 -8.18
CA ILE A 44 -0.66 -13.38 -9.61
C ILE A 44 -0.65 -14.83 -10.08
N PHE A 45 -1.45 -15.14 -11.10
CA PHE A 45 -1.49 -16.47 -11.71
C PHE A 45 -0.97 -16.47 -13.15
N ASP A 46 -0.84 -15.29 -13.77
CA ASP A 46 -0.39 -15.13 -15.14
C ASP A 46 1.06 -14.66 -15.17
N MET A 47 1.93 -15.45 -15.78
CA MET A 47 3.37 -15.19 -15.87
C MET A 47 3.80 -14.58 -17.20
N ASN A 48 2.86 -14.10 -18.01
CA ASN A 48 3.18 -13.49 -19.31
C ASN A 48 3.85 -12.12 -19.18
N LYS A 49 3.82 -11.55 -17.99
CA LYS A 49 4.42 -10.25 -17.70
C LYS A 49 5.34 -10.36 -16.49
N SER A 50 6.34 -9.50 -16.43
CA SER A 50 7.20 -9.40 -15.27
C SER A 50 6.41 -8.84 -14.07
N LEU A 51 6.94 -9.03 -12.87
CA LEU A 51 6.28 -8.57 -11.66
C LEU A 51 6.13 -7.04 -11.65
N ASP A 52 7.15 -6.32 -12.07
CA ASP A 52 7.12 -4.86 -12.15
C ASP A 52 6.09 -4.37 -13.17
N GLU A 53 5.89 -5.07 -14.27
CA GLU A 53 4.83 -4.74 -15.23
C GLU A 53 3.45 -4.94 -14.62
N HIS A 54 3.23 -6.06 -13.91
CA HIS A 54 1.96 -6.34 -13.24
C HIS A 54 1.58 -5.24 -12.26
N ILE A 55 2.49 -4.87 -11.37
CA ILE A 55 2.19 -3.86 -10.35
C ILE A 55 2.05 -2.47 -10.94
N SER A 56 2.80 -2.18 -12.00
CA SER A 56 2.70 -0.91 -12.72
C SER A 56 1.32 -0.74 -13.35
N ILE A 57 0.83 -1.80 -14.03
CA ILE A 57 -0.50 -1.80 -14.64
C ILE A 57 -1.58 -1.66 -13.57
N MET A 58 -1.46 -2.37 -12.45
CA MET A 58 -2.39 -2.27 -11.33
C MET A 58 -2.50 -0.84 -10.80
N ALA A 59 -1.35 -0.22 -10.55
CA ALA A 59 -1.31 1.14 -10.02
C ALA A 59 -1.91 2.14 -11.00
N LYS A 60 -1.58 2.04 -12.28
CA LYS A 60 -2.10 2.94 -13.31
C LYS A 60 -3.61 2.82 -13.48
N LYS A 61 -4.13 1.59 -13.46
CA LYS A 61 -5.57 1.36 -13.54
C LYS A 61 -6.30 1.94 -12.35
N PHE A 62 -5.73 1.81 -11.16
CA PHE A 62 -6.30 2.38 -9.94
C PHE A 62 -6.36 3.90 -10.00
N VAL A 63 -5.26 4.53 -10.42
CA VAL A 63 -5.16 5.99 -10.57
C VAL A 63 -6.19 6.49 -11.57
N GLU A 64 -6.32 5.84 -12.71
CA GLU A 64 -7.27 6.21 -13.75
C GLU A 64 -8.71 6.01 -13.30
N LYS A 65 -9.04 4.84 -12.77
CA LYS A 65 -10.39 4.50 -12.32
C LYS A 65 -10.90 5.44 -11.22
N ASN A 66 -10.01 5.84 -10.31
CA ASN A 66 -10.37 6.67 -9.17
C ASN A 66 -10.10 8.16 -9.40
N GLU A 67 -9.78 8.54 -10.62
CA GLU A 67 -9.57 9.93 -11.01
C GLU A 67 -8.56 10.66 -10.10
N ILE A 68 -7.45 9.99 -9.81
CA ILE A 68 -6.40 10.54 -8.98
C ILE A 68 -5.45 11.38 -9.84
N SER A 69 -5.16 12.59 -9.39
CA SER A 69 -4.16 13.44 -10.02
C SER A 69 -2.85 13.26 -9.26
N LEU A 70 -1.90 12.57 -9.88
CA LEU A 70 -0.59 12.34 -9.27
C LEU A 70 0.25 13.62 -9.28
N TYR A 71 1.02 13.83 -8.22
CA TYR A 71 1.95 14.95 -8.13
C TYR A 71 3.21 14.73 -8.95
N GLY A 72 3.53 13.49 -9.29
CA GLY A 72 4.70 13.12 -10.06
C GLY A 72 4.60 11.68 -10.54
N PRO A 73 5.68 11.13 -11.12
CA PRO A 73 5.64 9.75 -11.60
C PRO A 73 5.59 8.76 -10.44
N LEU A 74 5.06 7.55 -10.72
CA LEU A 74 5.15 6.43 -9.80
C LEU A 74 6.61 5.99 -9.69
N ILE A 75 7.04 5.64 -8.49
CA ILE A 75 8.43 5.28 -8.19
C ILE A 75 8.51 3.82 -7.80
N LEU A 76 9.40 3.07 -8.44
CA LEU A 76 9.63 1.67 -8.17
C LEU A 76 10.92 1.49 -7.35
N CYS A 77 10.81 0.75 -6.23
CA CYS A 77 11.93 0.44 -5.35
C CYS A 77 11.99 -1.06 -5.08
N GLY A 78 13.19 -1.57 -4.82
CA GLY A 78 13.39 -2.95 -4.42
C GLY A 78 14.32 -3.72 -5.33
N SER A 79 14.60 -4.97 -4.96
CA SER A 79 15.47 -5.85 -5.73
C SER A 79 14.67 -7.03 -6.28
N LYS A 80 15.26 -7.74 -7.25
CA LYS A 80 14.64 -8.89 -7.91
C LYS A 80 14.32 -10.04 -6.95
N GLU A 81 15.09 -10.19 -5.88
CA GLU A 81 14.96 -11.30 -4.94
C GLU A 81 14.16 -10.94 -3.71
N SER A 82 13.81 -9.68 -3.57
CA SER A 82 13.09 -9.18 -2.43
C SER A 82 11.78 -8.52 -2.85
N LYS A 83 11.15 -7.93 -1.90
CA LYS A 83 9.90 -7.20 -2.07
C LYS A 83 10.09 -5.99 -2.98
N LEU A 84 9.28 -5.90 -4.03
CA LEU A 84 9.19 -4.69 -4.84
C LEU A 84 8.11 -3.78 -4.26
N THR A 85 8.35 -2.48 -4.29
CA THR A 85 7.35 -1.49 -3.87
C THR A 85 7.26 -0.40 -4.93
N LEU A 86 6.06 -0.21 -5.46
CA LEU A 86 5.75 0.90 -6.36
C LEU A 86 4.88 1.88 -5.59
N TYR A 87 5.23 3.15 -5.58
CA TYR A 87 4.46 4.12 -4.81
C TYR A 87 4.30 5.45 -5.55
N GLY A 88 3.30 6.22 -5.10
CA GLY A 88 3.07 7.55 -5.62
C GLY A 88 2.11 8.32 -4.74
N THR A 89 2.12 9.63 -4.88
CA THR A 89 1.25 10.53 -4.13
C THR A 89 0.46 11.41 -5.08
N GLY A 90 -0.71 11.84 -4.62
CA GLY A 90 -1.56 12.68 -5.43
C GLY A 90 -2.74 13.22 -4.63
N VAL A 91 -3.76 13.61 -5.37
CA VAL A 91 -5.01 14.15 -4.81
C VAL A 91 -6.18 13.49 -5.52
N THR A 92 -7.23 13.18 -4.75
CA THR A 92 -8.47 12.62 -5.28
C THR A 92 -9.33 13.72 -5.91
N SER A 93 -10.39 13.32 -6.63
CA SER A 93 -11.35 14.29 -7.20
C SER A 93 -12.01 15.15 -6.11
N ASP A 94 -12.16 14.62 -4.90
CA ASP A 94 -12.71 15.34 -3.75
C ASP A 94 -11.66 16.18 -3.00
N LYS A 95 -10.45 16.28 -3.55
CA LYS A 95 -9.36 17.07 -2.97
C LYS A 95 -8.72 16.47 -1.71
N TRP A 96 -8.89 15.18 -1.49
CA TRP A 96 -8.20 14.48 -0.41
C TRP A 96 -6.79 14.11 -0.84
N PHE A 97 -5.84 14.18 0.08
CA PHE A 97 -4.51 13.65 -0.13
C PHE A 97 -4.56 12.13 -0.19
N ILE A 98 -3.85 11.53 -1.14
CA ILE A 98 -3.74 10.08 -1.24
C ILE A 98 -2.30 9.68 -1.52
N LYS A 99 -1.86 8.61 -0.87
CA LYS A 99 -0.63 7.92 -1.23
C LYS A 99 -0.97 6.46 -1.46
N LEU A 100 -0.39 5.88 -2.49
CA LEU A 100 -0.58 4.46 -2.79
C LEU A 100 0.77 3.75 -2.80
N TRP A 101 0.75 2.49 -2.40
CA TRP A 101 1.89 1.58 -2.47
C TRP A 101 1.40 0.26 -3.02
N VAL A 102 2.11 -0.29 -3.98
CA VAL A 102 1.88 -1.66 -4.44
C VAL A 102 3.10 -2.45 -4.03
N ILE A 103 2.91 -3.38 -3.10
CA ILE A 103 3.98 -4.19 -2.54
C ILE A 103 3.84 -5.59 -3.12
N ALA A 104 4.91 -6.11 -3.72
CA ALA A 104 4.83 -7.39 -4.39
C ALA A 104 6.03 -8.27 -4.08
N ARG A 105 5.75 -9.54 -3.85
CA ARG A 105 6.71 -10.63 -3.80
C ARG A 105 6.00 -11.83 -4.40
N TYR A 106 6.40 -12.20 -5.60
CA TYR A 106 5.70 -13.22 -6.38
C TYR A 106 5.37 -14.47 -5.53
N PRO A 107 4.16 -14.99 -5.55
CA PRO A 107 3.00 -14.60 -6.39
C PRO A 107 2.02 -13.64 -5.71
N ARG A 108 2.41 -12.94 -4.66
CA ARG A 108 1.51 -12.13 -3.84
C ARG A 108 1.71 -10.64 -4.04
N ILE A 109 0.59 -9.92 -3.98
CA ILE A 109 0.55 -8.46 -4.07
C ILE A 109 -0.30 -7.91 -2.94
N ALA A 110 0.18 -6.85 -2.29
CA ALA A 110 -0.60 -6.05 -1.36
C ALA A 110 -0.71 -4.64 -1.94
N PHE A 111 -1.93 -4.17 -2.14
CA PHE A 111 -2.20 -2.83 -2.66
C PHE A 111 -2.68 -1.96 -1.51
N ALA A 112 -1.88 -0.99 -1.10
CA ALA A 112 -2.17 -0.13 0.03
C ALA A 112 -2.47 1.30 -0.41
N THR A 113 -3.47 1.92 0.20
CA THR A 113 -3.78 3.34 0.00
C THR A 113 -3.99 4.02 1.33
N TYR A 114 -3.37 5.18 1.50
CA TYR A 114 -3.59 6.06 2.64
C TYR A 114 -4.29 7.31 2.14
N GLN A 115 -5.35 7.70 2.81
CA GLN A 115 -6.08 8.92 2.49
C GLN A 115 -6.28 9.77 3.72
N SER A 116 -6.15 11.07 3.55
CA SER A 116 -6.47 12.06 4.59
C SER A 116 -7.01 13.32 3.93
N GLU A 117 -7.79 14.08 4.67
CA GLU A 117 -8.36 15.31 4.16
C GLU A 117 -7.27 16.28 3.69
N LYS A 118 -6.17 16.36 4.45
CA LYS A 118 -5.02 17.20 4.12
C LYS A 118 -3.72 16.39 4.24
N LYS A 119 -2.72 16.75 3.44
CA LYS A 119 -1.40 16.18 3.59
C LYS A 119 -0.79 16.64 4.91
N THR A 120 -0.39 15.69 5.75
CA THR A 120 0.27 15.93 7.03
C THR A 120 1.52 15.07 7.13
N SER A 121 2.30 15.28 8.20
CA SER A 121 3.48 14.44 8.47
C SER A 121 3.10 13.00 8.83
N GLU A 122 1.83 12.73 9.10
CA GLU A 122 1.34 11.37 9.41
C GLU A 122 1.70 10.36 8.33
N VAL A 123 1.72 10.76 7.07
CA VAL A 123 2.03 9.87 5.96
C VAL A 123 3.40 9.19 6.14
N LYS A 124 4.34 9.84 6.80
CA LYS A 124 5.68 9.27 7.08
C LYS A 124 5.59 8.06 8.00
N LYS A 125 4.63 8.04 8.91
CA LYS A 125 4.39 6.91 9.80
C LYS A 125 3.88 5.71 9.01
N TYR A 126 3.03 5.94 8.02
CA TYR A 126 2.53 4.90 7.12
C TYR A 126 3.65 4.40 6.21
N ASP A 127 4.53 5.26 5.71
CA ASP A 127 5.72 4.84 4.97
C ASP A 127 6.59 3.89 5.81
N ALA A 128 6.77 4.20 7.09
CA ALA A 128 7.54 3.35 7.99
C ALA A 128 6.88 1.99 8.20
N ILE A 129 5.57 1.95 8.31
CA ILE A 129 4.81 0.69 8.42
C ILE A 129 5.01 -0.14 7.15
N ILE A 130 4.83 0.47 5.98
CA ILE A 130 4.98 -0.22 4.68
C ILE A 130 6.41 -0.76 4.51
N SER A 131 7.42 0.00 4.91
CA SER A 131 8.82 -0.43 4.74
C SER A 131 9.16 -1.69 5.55
N ARG A 132 8.40 -1.97 6.61
CA ARG A 132 8.60 -3.13 7.49
C ARG A 132 7.66 -4.27 7.20
N THR A 133 6.76 -4.13 6.23
CA THR A 133 5.87 -5.22 5.83
C THR A 133 6.63 -6.27 5.04
N ASN A 134 6.15 -7.50 5.08
CA ASN A 134 6.71 -8.58 4.29
C ASN A 134 5.67 -9.66 4.04
N PHE A 135 5.95 -10.53 3.09
CA PHE A 135 5.12 -11.70 2.82
C PHE A 135 5.77 -12.93 3.45
N ALA A 136 4.96 -13.76 4.11
CA ALA A 136 5.42 -15.04 4.61
C ALA A 136 5.64 -15.98 3.43
N THR A 137 6.71 -16.76 3.49
CA THR A 137 7.04 -17.74 2.46
C THR A 137 6.24 -19.03 2.65
#